data_d6beaeaf2437db7b3740707eb0a7c432
#
_entry.id   d6beaeaf2437db7b3740707eb0a7c432
#
_cell.length_a   1.000
_cell.length_b   1.000
_cell.length_c   1.000
_cell.angle_alpha   90.00
_cell.angle_beta   90.00
_cell.angle_gamma   90.00
#
_symmetry.space_group_name_H-M   'P 1'
#
loop_
_entity.id
_entity.type
_entity.pdbx_description
1 polymer ?
#
loop_
_entity_poly.entity_id
_entity_poly.type
_entity_poly.pdbx_seq_one_letter_code
_entity_poly.pdbx_strand_id
1 'polypeptide(L)'
;RRTMPTKENLHDFDTFAIVKNASAVRRALPFMIDGEIKAFALNDEVLAYNRTGKDGESATVIINRSLRNSHRVTIPALDECASDVISGHECEIHNGTVTLDLYPLGSSIIYHHAEQRLQEPLDHGAGVVCHITSVPTDDGKPGTIGAPTRRFIDHLAAMGMRYWQVLPVNPTDFFRSPYAGPSAFAGNIDLLPESHEELAADFETWMARGGEDADPLYTAFKHRNADWLEKYSVYMAVKKYFEGESRHNWPADVARYNEHLIDDKRFHNEAELQAYMQYRFDLAWCELMNYAHKKGIEVIGDIPMYVSDDSADAWSEPENFWLSDTGK
;
A
#
# COMPACT_ATOMS: atom_id res chain seq x y z
N ARG A 1 13.21 -34.88 -3.06
CA ARG A 1 12.07 -34.26 -3.77
C ARG A 1 11.00 -33.99 -2.72
N ARG A 2 10.65 -32.73 -2.46
CA ARG A 2 9.46 -32.40 -1.66
C ARG A 2 8.23 -32.62 -2.53
N THR A 3 7.20 -33.24 -1.97
CA THR A 3 5.88 -33.35 -2.63
C THR A 3 5.27 -31.96 -2.79
N MET A 4 4.54 -31.75 -3.88
CA MET A 4 3.76 -30.52 -4.08
C MET A 4 2.86 -30.30 -2.86
N PRO A 5 2.75 -29.06 -2.34
CA PRO A 5 1.90 -28.78 -1.19
C PRO A 5 0.44 -29.10 -1.53
N THR A 6 -0.22 -29.81 -0.63
CA THR A 6 -1.67 -30.00 -0.68
C THR A 6 -2.39 -28.79 -0.06
N LYS A 7 -3.71 -28.67 -0.27
CA LYS A 7 -4.50 -27.58 0.33
C LYS A 7 -4.32 -27.46 1.85
N GLU A 8 -3.98 -28.54 2.51
CA GLU A 8 -3.78 -28.62 3.97
C GLU A 8 -2.38 -28.18 4.41
N ASN A 9 -1.41 -28.12 3.47
CA ASN A 9 -0.01 -27.76 3.70
C ASN A 9 0.41 -26.46 3.03
N LEU A 10 -0.54 -25.66 2.55
CA LEU A 10 -0.31 -24.31 1.98
C LEU A 10 -0.01 -23.30 3.09
N HIS A 11 1.04 -23.58 3.89
CA HIS A 11 1.50 -22.68 4.95
C HIS A 11 2.55 -21.67 4.47
N ASP A 12 2.91 -21.70 3.19
CA ASP A 12 3.88 -20.75 2.61
C ASP A 12 3.14 -19.79 1.67
N PHE A 13 2.22 -19.02 2.25
CA PHE A 13 1.50 -17.96 1.53
C PHE A 13 2.47 -16.91 0.97
N ASP A 14 3.59 -16.68 1.65
CA ASP A 14 4.57 -15.66 1.27
C ASP A 14 5.30 -16.06 0.00
N THR A 15 5.81 -17.27 -0.09
CA THR A 15 6.43 -17.79 -1.31
C THR A 15 5.43 -17.83 -2.47
N PHE A 16 4.17 -18.18 -2.22
CA PHE A 16 3.14 -18.19 -3.25
C PHE A 16 2.85 -16.76 -3.76
N ALA A 17 2.73 -15.79 -2.86
CA ALA A 17 2.50 -14.39 -3.21
C ALA A 17 3.67 -13.82 -4.02
N ILE A 18 4.91 -14.06 -3.59
CA ILE A 18 6.13 -13.64 -4.30
C ILE A 18 6.17 -14.24 -5.71
N VAL A 19 5.96 -15.56 -5.85
CA VAL A 19 5.95 -16.23 -7.17
C VAL A 19 4.80 -15.71 -8.04
N LYS A 20 3.62 -15.50 -7.47
CA LYS A 20 2.47 -14.93 -8.17
C LYS A 20 2.76 -13.54 -8.70
N ASN A 21 3.34 -12.67 -7.86
CA ASN A 21 3.68 -11.31 -8.24
C ASN A 21 4.79 -11.27 -9.28
N ALA A 22 5.87 -12.02 -9.09
CA ALA A 22 6.94 -12.14 -10.09
C ALA A 22 6.41 -12.66 -11.44
N SER A 23 5.50 -13.63 -11.41
CA SER A 23 4.85 -14.16 -12.62
C SER A 23 3.91 -13.15 -13.28
N ALA A 24 3.26 -12.29 -12.50
CA ALA A 24 2.41 -11.22 -13.01
C ALA A 24 3.26 -10.13 -13.69
N VAL A 25 4.36 -9.69 -13.07
CA VAL A 25 5.33 -8.76 -13.65
C VAL A 25 5.87 -9.30 -14.98
N ARG A 26 6.27 -10.57 -15.00
CA ARG A 26 6.79 -11.21 -16.23
C ARG A 26 5.76 -11.27 -17.37
N ARG A 27 4.47 -11.33 -17.04
CA ARG A 27 3.40 -11.27 -18.05
C ARG A 27 3.08 -9.86 -18.50
N ALA A 28 3.15 -8.90 -17.56
CA ALA A 28 2.89 -7.49 -17.87
C ALA A 28 4.03 -6.86 -18.68
N LEU A 29 5.25 -7.35 -18.53
CA LEU A 29 6.44 -6.88 -19.23
C LEU A 29 7.01 -8.04 -20.08
N PRO A 30 6.51 -8.26 -21.31
CA PRO A 30 6.91 -9.40 -22.15
C PRO A 30 8.42 -9.46 -22.42
N PHE A 31 9.10 -8.32 -22.56
CA PHE A 31 10.54 -8.25 -22.74
C PHE A 31 11.35 -8.85 -21.55
N MET A 32 10.73 -9.02 -20.40
CA MET A 32 11.34 -9.74 -19.27
C MET A 32 11.54 -11.24 -19.56
N ILE A 33 10.95 -11.77 -20.66
CA ILE A 33 11.06 -13.17 -21.05
C ILE A 33 12.23 -13.39 -22.03
N ASP A 34 12.34 -12.55 -23.05
CA ASP A 34 13.24 -12.74 -24.19
C ASP A 34 14.20 -11.58 -24.45
N GLY A 35 14.11 -10.50 -23.67
CA GLY A 35 15.03 -9.36 -23.76
C GLY A 35 16.48 -9.71 -23.43
N GLU A 36 17.41 -8.90 -23.91
CA GLU A 36 18.82 -9.01 -23.59
C GLU A 36 19.09 -8.85 -22.09
N ILE A 37 20.00 -9.66 -21.53
CA ILE A 37 20.40 -9.57 -20.13
C ILE A 37 21.82 -9.00 -20.05
N LYS A 38 21.98 -7.93 -19.26
CA LYS A 38 23.28 -7.40 -18.90
C LYS A 38 23.41 -7.33 -17.38
N ALA A 39 24.11 -8.30 -16.80
CA ALA A 39 24.36 -8.34 -15.36
C ALA A 39 25.48 -7.40 -14.96
N PHE A 40 25.36 -6.82 -13.76
CA PHE A 40 26.40 -6.07 -13.08
C PHE A 40 26.29 -6.28 -11.56
N ALA A 41 27.42 -6.25 -10.87
CA ALA A 41 27.45 -6.35 -9.44
C ALA A 41 27.46 -4.95 -8.83
N LEU A 42 26.63 -4.71 -7.81
CA LEU A 42 26.66 -3.50 -7.02
C LEU A 42 27.61 -3.65 -5.82
N ASN A 43 27.60 -4.84 -5.20
CA ASN A 43 28.54 -5.26 -4.17
C ASN A 43 28.46 -6.79 -4.02
N ASP A 44 29.17 -7.36 -3.03
CA ASP A 44 29.23 -8.82 -2.84
C ASP A 44 27.88 -9.45 -2.42
N GLU A 45 26.96 -8.65 -1.87
CA GLU A 45 25.65 -9.11 -1.39
C GLU A 45 24.49 -8.70 -2.31
N VAL A 46 24.67 -7.70 -3.19
CA VAL A 46 23.62 -7.20 -4.08
C VAL A 46 23.97 -7.45 -5.53
N LEU A 47 23.13 -8.26 -6.17
CA LEU A 47 23.17 -8.53 -7.60
C LEU A 47 22.18 -7.63 -8.32
N ALA A 48 22.58 -7.10 -9.48
CA ALA A 48 21.66 -6.44 -10.38
C ALA A 48 21.89 -6.86 -11.83
N TYR A 49 20.82 -6.79 -12.63
CA TYR A 49 20.90 -6.94 -14.08
C TYR A 49 19.83 -6.12 -14.79
N ASN A 50 20.17 -5.62 -15.96
CA ASN A 50 19.24 -4.99 -16.85
C ASN A 50 18.63 -6.03 -17.80
N ARG A 51 17.34 -5.88 -18.08
CA ARG A 51 16.63 -6.49 -19.18
C ARG A 51 16.28 -5.41 -20.18
N THR A 52 16.59 -5.61 -21.44
CA THR A 52 16.27 -4.67 -22.52
C THR A 52 15.55 -5.40 -23.62
N GLY A 53 14.35 -4.91 -23.94
CA GLY A 53 13.52 -5.41 -25.05
C GLY A 53 13.99 -4.86 -26.40
N LYS A 54 13.43 -5.41 -27.47
CA LYS A 54 13.76 -5.03 -28.86
C LYS A 54 13.30 -3.61 -29.21
N ASP A 55 12.26 -3.14 -28.54
CA ASP A 55 11.66 -1.82 -28.74
C ASP A 55 12.25 -0.74 -27.80
N GLY A 56 13.33 -1.08 -27.08
CA GLY A 56 14.03 -0.17 -26.18
C GLY A 56 13.49 -0.17 -24.74
N GLU A 57 12.40 -0.87 -24.48
CA GLU A 57 11.88 -1.07 -23.11
C GLU A 57 12.96 -1.70 -22.22
N SER A 58 13.09 -1.21 -21.00
CA SER A 58 14.11 -1.71 -20.11
C SER A 58 13.66 -1.79 -18.66
N ALA A 59 14.21 -2.76 -17.94
CA ALA A 59 14.02 -2.87 -16.50
C ALA A 59 15.32 -3.30 -15.81
N THR A 60 15.57 -2.76 -14.63
CA THR A 60 16.66 -3.19 -13.77
C THR A 60 16.12 -4.04 -12.64
N VAL A 61 16.54 -5.30 -12.58
CA VAL A 61 16.23 -6.21 -11.47
C VAL A 61 17.37 -6.14 -10.47
N ILE A 62 17.03 -5.95 -9.19
CA ILE A 62 17.99 -5.82 -8.10
C ILE A 62 17.62 -6.81 -7.02
N ILE A 63 18.58 -7.55 -6.49
CA ILE A 63 18.37 -8.61 -5.50
C ILE A 63 19.40 -8.46 -4.39
N ASN A 64 18.96 -8.22 -3.18
CA ASN A 64 19.78 -8.32 -1.99
C ASN A 64 19.81 -9.78 -1.51
N ARG A 65 20.96 -10.41 -1.53
CA ARG A 65 21.16 -11.81 -1.11
C ARG A 65 21.56 -11.95 0.35
N SER A 66 21.79 -10.83 1.05
CA SER A 66 22.13 -10.85 2.47
C SER A 66 20.95 -11.34 3.30
N LEU A 67 21.23 -12.20 4.26
CA LEU A 67 20.25 -12.67 5.25
C LEU A 67 20.05 -11.69 6.41
N ARG A 68 20.90 -10.65 6.52
CA ARG A 68 20.96 -9.79 7.71
C ARG A 68 21.11 -8.30 7.40
N ASN A 69 21.69 -7.96 6.26
CA ASN A 69 22.07 -6.57 5.96
C ASN A 69 21.11 -5.93 4.96
N SER A 70 20.59 -4.77 5.31
CA SER A 70 19.96 -3.87 4.35
C SER A 70 21.02 -3.12 3.56
N HIS A 71 20.74 -2.81 2.30
CA HIS A 71 21.66 -2.10 1.42
C HIS A 71 20.95 -0.92 0.74
N ARG A 72 21.53 0.27 0.89
CA ARG A 72 21.17 1.40 0.03
C ARG A 72 21.97 1.26 -1.27
N VAL A 73 21.25 1.19 -2.38
CA VAL A 73 21.82 1.01 -3.70
C VAL A 73 21.45 2.13 -4.64
N THR A 74 22.37 2.50 -5.53
CA THR A 74 22.14 3.50 -6.56
C THR A 74 22.39 2.86 -7.91
N ILE A 75 21.42 2.96 -8.81
CA ILE A 75 21.50 2.44 -10.17
C ILE A 75 21.31 3.58 -11.18
N PRO A 76 21.86 3.45 -12.41
CA PRO A 76 21.55 4.39 -13.47
C PRO A 76 20.05 4.36 -13.81
N ALA A 77 19.46 5.52 -14.00
CA ALA A 77 18.20 5.63 -14.72
C ALA A 77 18.49 5.42 -16.21
N LEU A 78 17.72 4.53 -16.85
CA LEU A 78 17.91 4.20 -18.26
C LEU A 78 16.94 4.95 -19.16
N ASP A 79 16.00 5.70 -18.58
CA ASP A 79 15.02 6.54 -19.27
C ASP A 79 14.64 7.75 -18.40
N GLU A 80 13.72 8.58 -18.85
CA GLU A 80 13.28 9.82 -18.18
C GLU A 80 12.51 9.54 -16.88
N CYS A 81 11.80 8.40 -16.81
CA CYS A 81 11.04 7.96 -15.65
C CYS A 81 11.45 6.55 -15.23
N ALA A 82 11.21 6.24 -13.98
CA ALA A 82 11.45 4.91 -13.41
C ALA A 82 10.39 4.57 -12.37
N SER A 83 9.84 3.36 -12.44
CA SER A 83 8.83 2.87 -11.49
C SER A 83 9.28 1.54 -10.90
N ASP A 84 9.17 1.36 -9.60
CA ASP A 84 9.32 0.04 -8.99
C ASP A 84 8.05 -0.78 -9.21
N VAL A 85 8.14 -1.79 -10.06
CA VAL A 85 7.01 -2.63 -10.46
C VAL A 85 6.50 -3.51 -9.32
N ILE A 86 7.32 -3.77 -8.31
CA ILE A 86 6.93 -4.58 -7.15
C ILE A 86 6.10 -3.76 -6.18
N SER A 87 6.53 -2.53 -5.89
CA SER A 87 5.83 -1.62 -4.99
C SER A 87 4.76 -0.77 -5.68
N GLY A 88 4.86 -0.60 -7.00
CA GLY A 88 3.97 0.26 -7.79
C GLY A 88 4.25 1.76 -7.65
N HIS A 89 5.38 2.14 -7.05
CA HIS A 89 5.74 3.54 -6.86
C HIS A 89 6.68 4.07 -7.95
N GLU A 90 6.45 5.33 -8.34
CA GLU A 90 7.41 6.08 -9.14
C GLU A 90 8.68 6.30 -8.33
N CYS A 91 9.84 6.13 -8.99
CA CYS A 91 11.14 6.34 -8.39
C CYS A 91 11.63 7.75 -8.72
N GLU A 92 12.10 8.48 -7.73
CA GLU A 92 12.75 9.75 -7.97
C GLU A 92 14.09 9.56 -8.67
N ILE A 93 14.29 10.30 -9.78
CA ILE A 93 15.53 10.30 -10.52
C ILE A 93 16.34 11.56 -10.16
N HIS A 94 17.46 11.35 -9.51
CA HIS A 94 18.41 12.41 -9.15
C HIS A 94 19.71 12.25 -9.94
N ASN A 95 20.09 13.26 -10.73
CA ASN A 95 21.31 13.26 -11.53
C ASN A 95 21.47 12.01 -12.42
N GLY A 96 20.36 11.54 -13.01
CA GLY A 96 20.36 10.34 -13.86
C GLY A 96 20.51 9.02 -13.11
N THR A 97 20.21 9.01 -11.82
CA THR A 97 20.25 7.78 -11.00
C THR A 97 18.99 7.63 -10.14
N VAL A 98 18.65 6.38 -9.85
CA VAL A 98 17.63 5.98 -8.88
C VAL A 98 18.33 5.38 -7.66
N THR A 99 17.94 5.82 -6.48
CA THR A 99 18.45 5.28 -5.21
C THR A 99 17.31 4.63 -4.43
N LEU A 100 17.55 3.43 -3.94
CA LEU A 100 16.56 2.67 -3.16
C LEU A 100 17.23 1.88 -2.03
N ASP A 101 16.46 1.59 -1.00
CA ASP A 101 16.85 0.76 0.13
C ASP A 101 16.29 -0.66 -0.07
N LEU A 102 17.16 -1.66 -0.01
CA LEU A 102 16.81 -3.06 -0.13
C LEU A 102 17.04 -3.77 1.21
N TYR A 103 15.98 -4.34 1.75
CA TYR A 103 16.06 -5.16 2.96
C TYR A 103 16.77 -6.47 2.74
N PRO A 104 17.11 -7.20 3.81
CA PRO A 104 17.62 -8.56 3.71
C PRO A 104 16.67 -9.41 2.87
N LEU A 105 17.21 -10.15 1.89
CA LEU A 105 16.46 -10.96 0.91
C LEU A 105 15.47 -10.16 0.05
N GLY A 106 15.48 -8.83 0.13
CA GLY A 106 14.63 -7.97 -0.66
C GLY A 106 15.02 -7.94 -2.14
N SER A 107 14.05 -7.67 -2.99
CA SER A 107 14.25 -7.45 -4.43
C SER A 107 13.37 -6.31 -4.92
N SER A 108 13.83 -5.67 -5.98
CA SER A 108 13.10 -4.62 -6.69
C SER A 108 13.23 -4.80 -8.19
N ILE A 109 12.23 -4.39 -8.94
CA ILE A 109 12.24 -4.37 -10.41
C ILE A 109 11.91 -2.95 -10.85
N ILE A 110 12.92 -2.21 -11.23
CA ILE A 110 12.77 -0.84 -11.69
C ILE A 110 12.52 -0.86 -13.19
N TYR A 111 11.31 -0.55 -13.60
CA TYR A 111 10.92 -0.36 -14.99
C TYR A 111 11.27 1.07 -15.40
N HIS A 112 12.05 1.21 -16.46
CA HIS A 112 12.45 2.49 -17.02
C HIS A 112 11.55 2.79 -18.21
N HIS A 113 10.97 3.98 -18.24
CA HIS A 113 10.04 4.40 -19.29
C HIS A 113 10.17 5.91 -19.57
N ALA A 114 9.82 6.30 -20.78
CA ALA A 114 9.69 7.70 -21.10
C ALA A 114 8.63 8.37 -20.22
N GLU A 115 8.80 9.65 -19.94
CA GLU A 115 7.76 10.41 -19.26
C GLU A 115 6.45 10.26 -20.05
N GLN A 116 5.52 9.49 -19.49
CA GLN A 116 4.17 9.49 -20.01
C GLN A 116 3.63 10.89 -19.74
N ARG A 117 3.76 11.75 -20.74
CA ARG A 117 3.01 13.01 -20.69
C ARG A 117 1.57 12.61 -20.47
N LEU A 118 0.96 13.11 -19.39
CA LEU A 118 -0.46 12.97 -19.06
C LEU A 118 -1.37 13.58 -20.15
N GLN A 119 -1.03 13.37 -21.41
CA GLN A 119 -1.68 13.91 -22.61
C GLN A 119 -2.32 12.83 -23.48
N GLU A 120 -2.24 11.54 -23.11
CA GLU A 120 -3.22 10.65 -23.70
C GLU A 120 -4.55 10.93 -22.99
N PRO A 121 -5.53 11.51 -23.69
CA PRO A 121 -6.87 11.62 -23.10
C PRO A 121 -7.27 10.22 -22.66
N LEU A 122 -7.88 10.11 -21.47
CA LEU A 122 -8.51 8.88 -21.03
C LEU A 122 -9.24 8.31 -22.24
N ASP A 123 -8.88 7.11 -22.66
CA ASP A 123 -9.49 6.47 -23.78
C ASP A 123 -11.01 6.50 -23.61
N HIS A 124 -11.75 6.82 -24.68
CA HIS A 124 -13.20 6.87 -24.59
C HIS A 124 -13.73 5.53 -24.07
N GLY A 125 -14.31 5.57 -22.90
CA GLY A 125 -14.88 4.40 -22.23
C GLY A 125 -16.04 4.78 -21.34
N ALA A 126 -16.96 3.86 -21.14
CA ALA A 126 -18.02 3.98 -20.17
C ALA A 126 -17.53 3.48 -18.79
N GLY A 127 -18.02 4.08 -17.74
CA GLY A 127 -17.72 3.70 -16.36
C GLY A 127 -18.89 3.95 -15.42
N VAL A 128 -18.73 3.48 -14.19
CA VAL A 128 -19.71 3.65 -13.12
C VAL A 128 -19.06 4.28 -11.93
N VAL A 129 -19.71 5.28 -11.33
CA VAL A 129 -19.37 5.81 -10.01
C VAL A 129 -20.11 4.99 -8.97
N CYS A 130 -19.39 4.26 -8.12
CA CYS A 130 -19.98 3.44 -7.07
C CYS A 130 -18.99 3.27 -5.93
N HIS A 131 -19.33 3.81 -4.74
CA HIS A 131 -18.52 3.56 -3.55
C HIS A 131 -18.59 2.08 -3.15
N ILE A 132 -17.52 1.56 -2.54
CA ILE A 132 -17.43 0.15 -2.12
C ILE A 132 -18.62 -0.26 -1.26
N THR A 133 -19.02 0.58 -0.30
CA THR A 133 -20.17 0.30 0.59
C THR A 133 -21.53 0.26 -0.12
N SER A 134 -21.61 0.78 -1.35
CA SER A 134 -22.82 0.76 -2.18
C SER A 134 -22.87 -0.46 -3.12
N VAL A 135 -21.80 -1.26 -3.17
CA VAL A 135 -21.78 -2.49 -3.95
C VAL A 135 -22.77 -3.49 -3.34
N PRO A 136 -23.68 -4.08 -4.13
CA PRO A 136 -24.68 -5.01 -3.63
C PRO A 136 -24.06 -6.25 -2.97
N THR A 137 -24.63 -6.63 -1.83
CA THR A 137 -24.32 -7.88 -1.11
C THR A 137 -25.56 -8.77 -1.01
N ASP A 138 -25.37 -10.06 -0.86
CA ASP A 138 -26.46 -11.04 -0.80
C ASP A 138 -27.29 -10.90 0.49
N ASP A 139 -26.69 -10.36 1.54
CA ASP A 139 -27.31 -10.18 2.86
C ASP A 139 -27.80 -8.73 3.11
N GLY A 140 -27.70 -7.86 2.13
CA GLY A 140 -28.13 -6.47 2.22
C GLY A 140 -27.28 -5.57 3.11
N LYS A 141 -26.10 -6.02 3.54
CA LYS A 141 -25.14 -5.20 4.26
C LYS A 141 -24.34 -4.31 3.30
N PRO A 142 -23.67 -3.28 3.82
CA PRO A 142 -22.71 -2.52 3.02
C PRO A 142 -21.67 -3.43 2.36
N GLY A 143 -21.30 -3.11 1.11
CA GLY A 143 -20.25 -3.81 0.39
C GLY A 143 -18.89 -3.64 1.07
N THR A 144 -18.05 -4.66 0.91
CA THR A 144 -16.67 -4.68 1.40
C THR A 144 -15.71 -5.06 0.29
N ILE A 145 -14.42 -4.79 0.50
CA ILE A 145 -13.33 -5.27 -0.35
C ILE A 145 -13.32 -6.81 -0.27
N GLY A 146 -13.41 -7.48 -1.42
CA GLY A 146 -13.41 -8.94 -1.47
C GLY A 146 -14.44 -9.51 -2.44
N ALA A 147 -15.22 -10.48 -2.01
CA ALA A 147 -16.18 -11.16 -2.89
C ALA A 147 -17.25 -10.24 -3.51
N PRO A 148 -17.87 -9.30 -2.76
CA PRO A 148 -18.86 -8.39 -3.36
C PRO A 148 -18.25 -7.51 -4.45
N THR A 149 -17.12 -6.86 -4.18
CA THR A 149 -16.45 -5.97 -5.13
C THR A 149 -15.89 -6.72 -6.35
N ARG A 150 -15.42 -7.95 -6.18
CA ARG A 150 -15.02 -8.80 -7.33
C ARG A 150 -16.18 -9.14 -8.23
N ARG A 151 -17.34 -9.50 -7.66
CA ARG A 151 -18.56 -9.73 -8.45
C ARG A 151 -19.00 -8.45 -9.19
N PHE A 152 -18.88 -7.30 -8.54
CA PHE A 152 -19.18 -6.03 -9.18
C PHE A 152 -18.27 -5.75 -10.37
N ILE A 153 -16.96 -5.96 -10.21
CA ILE A 153 -15.97 -5.86 -11.29
C ILE A 153 -16.31 -6.82 -12.44
N ASP A 154 -16.71 -8.07 -12.15
CA ASP A 154 -17.13 -9.03 -13.18
C ASP A 154 -18.36 -8.53 -13.95
N HIS A 155 -19.33 -7.91 -13.27
CA HIS A 155 -20.48 -7.29 -13.92
C HIS A 155 -20.09 -6.10 -14.80
N LEU A 156 -19.20 -5.22 -14.33
CA LEU A 156 -18.69 -4.11 -15.14
C LEU A 156 -18.01 -4.61 -16.41
N ALA A 157 -17.15 -5.60 -16.28
CA ALA A 157 -16.46 -6.22 -17.42
C ALA A 157 -17.45 -6.86 -18.39
N ALA A 158 -18.46 -7.60 -17.91
CA ALA A 158 -19.50 -8.22 -18.73
C ALA A 158 -20.37 -7.19 -19.47
N MET A 159 -20.57 -6.00 -18.88
CA MET A 159 -21.27 -4.87 -19.53
C MET A 159 -20.38 -4.09 -20.52
N GLY A 160 -19.11 -4.42 -20.66
CA GLY A 160 -18.17 -3.70 -21.52
C GLY A 160 -17.77 -2.33 -20.93
N MET A 161 -17.92 -2.13 -19.62
CA MET A 161 -17.41 -0.95 -18.93
C MET A 161 -15.88 -1.02 -18.85
N ARG A 162 -15.25 0.16 -18.81
CA ARG A 162 -13.81 0.27 -18.67
C ARG A 162 -13.43 0.89 -17.32
N TYR A 163 -14.26 1.77 -16.77
CA TYR A 163 -13.92 2.54 -15.59
C TYR A 163 -14.83 2.23 -14.40
N TRP A 164 -14.23 2.10 -13.25
CA TRP A 164 -14.93 2.14 -11.97
C TRP A 164 -14.39 3.31 -11.13
N GLN A 165 -15.19 4.35 -10.95
CA GLN A 165 -14.84 5.43 -10.07
C GLN A 165 -15.34 5.13 -8.65
N VAL A 166 -14.42 5.15 -7.68
CA VAL A 166 -14.71 5.04 -6.25
C VAL A 166 -14.68 6.43 -5.61
N LEU A 167 -15.40 6.59 -4.49
CA LEU A 167 -15.21 7.74 -3.59
C LEU A 167 -13.97 7.47 -2.72
N PRO A 168 -13.48 8.46 -1.92
CA PRO A 168 -12.30 8.25 -1.11
C PRO A 168 -12.48 7.03 -0.20
N VAL A 169 -11.45 6.18 -0.17
CA VAL A 169 -11.42 4.94 0.66
C VAL A 169 -10.76 5.17 2.02
N ASN A 170 -10.66 6.41 2.42
CA ASN A 170 -10.09 6.84 3.70
C ASN A 170 -11.06 6.60 4.86
N PRO A 171 -10.55 6.53 6.11
CA PRO A 171 -11.39 6.47 7.30
C PRO A 171 -12.37 7.65 7.33
N THR A 172 -13.58 7.39 7.82
CA THR A 172 -14.66 8.38 7.84
C THR A 172 -14.72 9.15 9.16
N ASP A 173 -15.34 10.31 9.13
CA ASP A 173 -15.74 11.06 10.34
C ASP A 173 -16.94 10.39 11.04
N PHE A 174 -17.45 11.05 12.10
CA PHE A 174 -18.63 10.63 12.82
C PHE A 174 -19.89 10.53 11.93
N PHE A 175 -19.98 11.35 10.88
CA PHE A 175 -21.09 11.33 9.91
C PHE A 175 -20.87 10.33 8.78
N ARG A 176 -19.82 9.52 8.86
CA ARG A 176 -19.40 8.55 7.85
C ARG A 176 -19.04 9.20 6.51
N SER A 177 -18.52 10.43 6.55
CA SER A 177 -17.98 11.12 5.39
C SER A 177 -16.49 10.80 5.23
N PRO A 178 -16.05 10.31 4.06
CA PRO A 178 -14.62 10.08 3.80
C PRO A 178 -13.87 11.38 3.47
N TYR A 179 -14.58 12.52 3.31
CA TYR A 179 -13.97 13.80 2.94
C TYR A 179 -13.52 14.64 4.14
N ALA A 180 -13.82 14.24 5.36
CA ALA A 180 -13.43 14.93 6.59
C ALA A 180 -12.97 13.92 7.66
N GLY A 181 -12.30 12.88 7.23
CA GLY A 181 -11.84 11.80 8.08
C GLY A 181 -10.62 12.16 8.93
N PRO A 182 -10.18 11.24 9.78
CA PRO A 182 -9.03 11.42 10.66
C PRO A 182 -7.68 11.31 9.93
N SER A 183 -7.66 10.98 8.65
CA SER A 183 -6.44 10.95 7.82
C SER A 183 -6.76 11.01 6.33
N ALA A 184 -5.89 11.71 5.58
CA ALA A 184 -5.90 11.71 4.12
C ALA A 184 -5.19 10.49 3.50
N PHE A 185 -4.39 9.76 4.27
CA PHE A 185 -3.51 8.69 3.78
C PHE A 185 -3.99 7.29 4.16
N ALA A 186 -4.53 7.14 5.36
CA ALA A 186 -4.95 5.84 5.87
C ALA A 186 -6.12 5.25 5.08
N GLY A 187 -6.16 3.93 4.95
CA GLY A 187 -7.31 3.20 4.42
C GLY A 187 -8.38 2.97 5.48
N ASN A 188 -9.64 3.00 5.07
CA ASN A 188 -10.77 2.70 5.94
C ASN A 188 -10.90 1.19 6.16
N ILE A 189 -10.51 0.73 7.33
CA ILE A 189 -10.56 -0.70 7.68
C ILE A 189 -11.98 -1.26 7.76
N ASP A 190 -13.03 -0.41 7.92
CA ASP A 190 -14.43 -0.83 7.84
C ASP A 190 -14.82 -1.30 6.41
N LEU A 191 -13.99 -1.04 5.41
CA LEU A 191 -14.17 -1.58 4.07
C LEU A 191 -13.64 -3.01 3.91
N LEU A 192 -12.93 -3.54 4.90
CA LEU A 192 -12.53 -4.95 4.93
C LEU A 192 -13.72 -5.85 5.28
N PRO A 193 -13.70 -7.13 4.86
CA PRO A 193 -14.74 -8.08 5.27
C PRO A 193 -14.60 -8.52 6.73
N GLU A 194 -13.40 -8.43 7.30
CA GLU A 194 -13.11 -8.76 8.70
C GLU A 194 -13.53 -7.63 9.63
N SER A 195 -14.09 -7.96 10.79
CA SER A 195 -14.36 -7.01 11.86
C SER A 195 -13.06 -6.56 12.57
N HIS A 196 -13.14 -5.48 13.33
CA HIS A 196 -12.03 -5.01 14.16
C HIS A 196 -11.54 -6.09 15.14
N GLU A 197 -12.44 -6.87 15.72
CA GLU A 197 -12.14 -7.97 16.65
C GLU A 197 -11.41 -9.11 15.92
N GLU A 198 -11.84 -9.44 14.71
CA GLU A 198 -11.17 -10.45 13.88
C GLU A 198 -9.77 -10.01 13.46
N LEU A 199 -9.60 -8.75 13.08
CA LEU A 199 -8.29 -8.17 12.76
C LEU A 199 -7.36 -8.14 13.98
N ALA A 200 -7.90 -7.84 15.17
CA ALA A 200 -7.12 -7.88 16.40
C ALA A 200 -6.68 -9.31 16.76
N ALA A 201 -7.56 -10.30 16.60
CA ALA A 201 -7.22 -11.71 16.82
C ALA A 201 -6.18 -12.23 15.80
N ASP A 202 -6.26 -11.75 14.56
CA ASP A 202 -5.28 -12.06 13.52
C ASP A 202 -3.91 -11.42 13.83
N PHE A 203 -3.90 -10.19 14.33
CA PHE A 203 -2.70 -9.52 14.81
C PHE A 203 -2.00 -10.30 15.92
N GLU A 204 -2.73 -10.76 16.94
CA GLU A 204 -2.18 -11.59 18.02
C GLU A 204 -1.56 -12.89 17.46
N THR A 205 -2.22 -13.50 16.48
CA THR A 205 -1.72 -14.69 15.82
C THR A 205 -0.46 -14.40 15.00
N TRP A 206 -0.42 -13.29 14.30
CA TRP A 206 0.73 -12.82 13.54
C TRP A 206 1.92 -12.50 14.45
N MET A 207 1.70 -11.79 15.57
CA MET A 207 2.71 -11.52 16.59
C MET A 207 3.30 -12.82 17.15
N ALA A 208 2.47 -13.82 17.46
CA ALA A 208 2.92 -15.11 17.97
C ALA A 208 3.79 -15.90 16.97
N ARG A 209 3.72 -15.56 15.67
CA ARG A 209 4.55 -16.15 14.61
C ARG A 209 5.85 -15.39 14.34
N GLY A 210 6.13 -14.35 15.12
CA GLY A 210 7.35 -13.53 15.00
C GLY A 210 7.09 -12.10 14.53
N GLY A 211 5.85 -11.75 14.24
CA GLY A 211 5.44 -10.39 13.90
C GLY A 211 6.26 -9.81 12.74
N GLU A 212 6.70 -8.56 12.90
CA GLU A 212 7.49 -7.83 11.91
C GLU A 212 8.80 -8.56 11.53
N ASP A 213 9.47 -9.18 12.49
CA ASP A 213 10.74 -9.89 12.24
C ASP A 213 10.57 -11.08 11.29
N ALA A 214 9.39 -11.65 11.23
CA ALA A 214 9.06 -12.79 10.39
C ALA A 214 8.30 -12.42 9.11
N ASP A 215 7.91 -11.13 8.94
CA ASP A 215 7.09 -10.66 7.82
C ASP A 215 7.80 -9.53 7.03
N PRO A 216 8.64 -9.88 6.04
CA PRO A 216 9.30 -8.89 5.19
C PRO A 216 8.35 -7.99 4.40
N LEU A 217 7.11 -8.45 4.12
CA LEU A 217 6.12 -7.64 3.42
C LEU A 217 5.56 -6.53 4.32
N TYR A 218 5.38 -6.83 5.60
CA TYR A 218 5.01 -5.82 6.58
C TYR A 218 6.11 -4.77 6.77
N THR A 219 7.36 -5.22 6.90
CA THR A 219 8.51 -4.31 6.97
C THR A 219 8.59 -3.40 5.74
N ALA A 220 8.40 -3.96 4.55
CA ALA A 220 8.35 -3.19 3.31
C ALA A 220 7.17 -2.21 3.27
N PHE A 221 6.00 -2.62 3.77
CA PHE A 221 4.83 -1.76 3.91
C PHE A 221 5.10 -0.58 4.84
N LYS A 222 5.61 -0.82 6.05
CA LYS A 222 5.98 0.24 7.01
C LYS A 222 6.94 1.25 6.38
N HIS A 223 7.93 0.77 5.66
CA HIS A 223 8.91 1.65 5.04
C HIS A 223 8.33 2.51 3.92
N ARG A 224 7.50 1.95 3.06
CA ARG A 224 6.82 2.71 2.00
C ARG A 224 5.89 3.79 2.54
N ASN A 225 5.37 3.59 3.74
CA ASN A 225 4.38 4.45 4.37
C ASN A 225 4.93 5.20 5.59
N ALA A 226 6.27 5.30 5.74
CA ALA A 226 6.93 5.86 6.90
C ALA A 226 6.53 7.32 7.18
N ASP A 227 6.17 8.08 6.14
CA ASP A 227 5.81 9.49 6.26
C ASP A 227 4.53 9.73 7.07
N TRP A 228 3.59 8.76 7.05
CA TRP A 228 2.28 8.94 7.66
C TRP A 228 1.87 7.81 8.62
N LEU A 229 2.30 6.56 8.38
CA LEU A 229 1.76 5.37 9.06
C LEU A 229 1.96 5.41 10.58
N GLU A 230 3.16 5.74 11.04
CA GLU A 230 3.46 5.85 12.47
C GLU A 230 2.62 6.93 13.13
N LYS A 231 2.57 8.13 12.52
CA LYS A 231 1.79 9.27 13.00
C LYS A 231 0.31 8.92 13.14
N TYR A 232 -0.26 8.29 12.11
CA TYR A 232 -1.64 7.82 12.13
C TYR A 232 -1.89 6.76 13.20
N SER A 233 -1.02 5.77 13.28
CA SER A 233 -1.17 4.65 14.22
C SER A 233 -1.09 5.12 15.68
N VAL A 234 -0.16 5.99 15.98
CA VAL A 234 -0.05 6.61 17.31
C VAL A 234 -1.25 7.50 17.62
N TYR A 235 -1.71 8.32 16.64
CA TYR A 235 -2.91 9.13 16.79
C TYR A 235 -4.13 8.27 17.15
N MET A 236 -4.36 7.18 16.44
CA MET A 236 -5.47 6.28 16.70
C MET A 236 -5.36 5.57 18.04
N ALA A 237 -4.15 5.22 18.47
CA ALA A 237 -3.89 4.65 19.79
C ALA A 237 -4.19 5.64 20.90
N VAL A 238 -3.77 6.89 20.78
CA VAL A 238 -4.09 7.96 21.72
C VAL A 238 -5.60 8.24 21.73
N LYS A 239 -6.22 8.30 20.54
CA LYS A 239 -7.66 8.48 20.39
C LYS A 239 -8.46 7.41 21.12
N LYS A 240 -8.06 6.15 20.98
CA LYS A 240 -8.67 5.01 21.67
C LYS A 240 -8.44 5.06 23.18
N TYR A 241 -7.24 5.42 23.62
CA TYR A 241 -6.92 5.53 25.06
C TYR A 241 -7.78 6.57 25.76
N PHE A 242 -8.10 7.67 25.09
CA PHE A 242 -9.01 8.71 25.58
C PHE A 242 -10.46 8.53 25.09
N GLU A 243 -10.87 7.28 24.84
CA GLU A 243 -12.26 6.89 24.52
C GLU A 243 -12.90 7.70 23.37
N GLY A 244 -12.10 8.09 22.37
CA GLY A 244 -12.57 8.86 21.21
C GLY A 244 -12.64 10.37 21.41
N GLU A 245 -12.19 10.87 22.57
CA GLU A 245 -12.19 12.31 22.89
C GLU A 245 -11.40 13.10 21.83
N SER A 246 -11.86 14.32 21.54
CA SER A 246 -11.17 15.20 20.59
C SER A 246 -9.75 15.54 21.06
N ARG A 247 -8.80 15.57 20.11
CA ARG A 247 -7.40 15.96 20.41
C ARG A 247 -7.26 17.31 21.10
N HIS A 248 -8.25 18.19 20.94
CA HIS A 248 -8.25 19.51 21.60
C HIS A 248 -8.44 19.42 23.11
N ASN A 249 -8.94 18.29 23.61
CA ASN A 249 -9.14 18.03 25.03
C ASN A 249 -8.05 17.13 25.62
N TRP A 250 -7.08 16.71 24.81
CA TRP A 250 -6.01 15.83 25.28
C TRP A 250 -5.03 16.56 26.21
N PRO A 251 -4.43 15.85 27.16
CA PRO A 251 -3.37 16.40 28.03
C PRO A 251 -2.17 16.89 27.19
N ALA A 252 -1.43 17.83 27.78
CA ALA A 252 -0.33 18.53 27.12
C ALA A 252 0.79 17.59 26.62
N ASP A 253 1.00 16.45 27.27
CA ASP A 253 2.00 15.45 26.89
C ASP A 253 1.68 14.72 25.57
N VAL A 254 0.42 14.73 25.14
CA VAL A 254 -0.05 14.10 23.91
C VAL A 254 -0.81 15.07 22.98
N ALA A 255 -0.93 16.34 23.38
CA ALA A 255 -1.66 17.36 22.59
C ALA A 255 -1.03 17.63 21.22
N ARG A 256 0.24 17.28 21.04
CA ARG A 256 0.98 17.35 19.78
C ARG A 256 1.79 16.08 19.60
N TYR A 257 1.94 15.69 18.33
CA TYR A 257 2.81 14.56 18.00
C TYR A 257 4.27 14.84 18.43
N ASN A 258 4.91 13.82 18.94
CA ASN A 258 6.34 13.72 19.07
C ASN A 258 6.76 12.24 18.91
N GLU A 259 7.96 12.02 18.42
CA GLU A 259 8.48 10.70 18.08
C GLU A 259 8.61 9.70 19.24
N HIS A 260 8.57 10.19 20.51
CA HIS A 260 8.62 9.30 21.66
C HIS A 260 7.28 8.65 22.00
N LEU A 261 6.19 9.11 21.41
CA LEU A 261 4.86 8.57 21.67
C LEU A 261 4.70 7.13 21.17
N ILE A 262 5.45 6.72 20.13
CA ILE A 262 5.42 5.33 19.64
C ILE A 262 5.95 4.34 20.69
N ASP A 263 6.91 4.76 21.50
CA ASP A 263 7.53 3.94 22.54
C ASP A 263 6.80 4.05 23.89
N ASP A 264 5.79 4.92 23.97
CA ASP A 264 5.01 5.08 25.20
C ASP A 264 4.14 3.84 25.44
N LYS A 265 4.37 3.19 26.59
CA LYS A 265 3.68 1.94 26.97
C LYS A 265 2.15 2.05 26.99
N ARG A 266 1.61 3.27 27.10
CA ARG A 266 0.16 3.51 27.06
C ARG A 266 -0.40 3.23 25.67
N PHE A 267 0.39 3.47 24.61
CA PHE A 267 -0.07 3.51 23.23
C PHE A 267 0.57 2.47 22.32
N HIS A 268 1.79 2.04 22.64
CA HIS A 268 2.62 1.20 21.77
C HIS A 268 1.87 -0.01 21.18
N ASN A 269 1.29 -0.87 22.02
CA ASN A 269 0.61 -2.07 21.53
C ASN A 269 -0.58 -1.75 20.63
N GLU A 270 -1.32 -0.69 20.96
CA GLU A 270 -2.45 -0.29 20.12
C GLU A 270 -1.95 0.35 18.81
N ALA A 271 -0.88 1.13 18.83
CA ALA A 271 -0.29 1.70 17.62
C ALA A 271 0.20 0.60 16.66
N GLU A 272 0.85 -0.45 17.17
CA GLU A 272 1.25 -1.60 16.36
C GLU A 272 0.04 -2.33 15.76
N LEU A 273 -1.03 -2.50 16.51
CA LEU A 273 -2.29 -3.05 15.99
C LEU A 273 -2.87 -2.18 14.87
N GLN A 274 -2.89 -0.85 15.05
CA GLN A 274 -3.39 0.07 14.03
C GLN A 274 -2.53 0.03 12.76
N ALA A 275 -1.21 -0.03 12.89
CA ALA A 275 -0.30 -0.19 11.75
C ALA A 275 -0.55 -1.53 11.01
N TYR A 276 -0.75 -2.62 11.75
CA TYR A 276 -1.09 -3.90 11.19
C TYR A 276 -2.44 -3.89 10.44
N MET A 277 -3.45 -3.24 10.99
CA MET A 277 -4.75 -3.08 10.32
C MET A 277 -4.62 -2.33 8.99
N GLN A 278 -3.76 -1.31 8.93
CA GLN A 278 -3.46 -0.61 7.67
C GLN A 278 -2.73 -1.51 6.66
N TYR A 279 -1.84 -2.36 7.11
CA TYR A 279 -1.20 -3.37 6.27
C TYR A 279 -2.22 -4.35 5.68
N ARG A 280 -3.17 -4.82 6.47
CA ARG A 280 -4.24 -5.70 5.99
C ARG A 280 -5.11 -5.02 4.94
N PHE A 281 -5.39 -3.71 5.13
CA PHE A 281 -6.08 -2.91 4.14
C PHE A 281 -5.28 -2.81 2.84
N ASP A 282 -3.99 -2.48 2.92
CA ASP A 282 -3.09 -2.39 1.76
C ASP A 282 -3.09 -3.68 0.93
N LEU A 283 -2.94 -4.83 1.61
CA LEU A 283 -2.99 -6.13 0.94
C LEU A 283 -4.31 -6.38 0.22
N ALA A 284 -5.43 -6.12 0.88
CA ALA A 284 -6.76 -6.33 0.31
C ALA A 284 -7.02 -5.38 -0.86
N TRP A 285 -6.61 -4.13 -0.73
CA TRP A 285 -6.73 -3.12 -1.78
C TRP A 285 -5.90 -3.48 -3.01
N CYS A 286 -4.63 -3.81 -2.82
CA CYS A 286 -3.75 -4.26 -3.91
C CYS A 286 -4.31 -5.49 -4.64
N GLU A 287 -4.87 -6.43 -3.90
CA GLU A 287 -5.48 -7.62 -4.50
C GLU A 287 -6.72 -7.27 -5.33
N LEU A 288 -7.56 -6.33 -4.85
CA LEU A 288 -8.72 -5.85 -5.57
C LEU A 288 -8.32 -5.12 -6.86
N MET A 289 -7.31 -4.22 -6.78
CA MET A 289 -6.79 -3.49 -7.95
C MET A 289 -6.24 -4.46 -9.00
N ASN A 290 -5.44 -5.42 -8.58
CA ASN A 290 -4.93 -6.46 -9.47
C ASN A 290 -6.06 -7.28 -10.12
N TYR A 291 -7.15 -7.52 -9.42
CA TYR A 291 -8.32 -8.20 -9.97
C TYR A 291 -9.03 -7.34 -11.01
N ALA A 292 -9.27 -6.05 -10.72
CA ALA A 292 -9.90 -5.11 -11.63
C ALA A 292 -9.11 -4.99 -12.95
N HIS A 293 -7.81 -4.76 -12.86
CA HIS A 293 -6.93 -4.64 -14.02
C HIS A 293 -6.92 -5.92 -14.87
N LYS A 294 -6.92 -7.11 -14.25
CA LYS A 294 -7.03 -8.38 -14.99
C LYS A 294 -8.33 -8.53 -15.76
N LYS A 295 -9.39 -7.85 -15.31
CA LYS A 295 -10.70 -7.83 -15.98
C LYS A 295 -10.82 -6.68 -16.99
N GLY A 296 -9.76 -5.88 -17.17
CA GLY A 296 -9.77 -4.70 -18.04
C GLY A 296 -10.53 -3.51 -17.46
N ILE A 297 -10.74 -3.50 -16.14
CA ILE A 297 -11.36 -2.40 -15.42
C ILE A 297 -10.29 -1.52 -14.78
N GLU A 298 -10.25 -0.26 -15.16
CA GLU A 298 -9.42 0.78 -14.56
C GLU A 298 -10.19 1.46 -13.41
N VAL A 299 -9.54 1.65 -12.27
CA VAL A 299 -10.17 2.28 -11.11
C VAL A 299 -9.75 3.74 -11.04
N ILE A 300 -10.75 4.63 -11.04
CA ILE A 300 -10.56 6.06 -10.83
C ILE A 300 -10.76 6.31 -9.33
N GLY A 301 -9.68 6.71 -8.66
CA GLY A 301 -9.72 7.09 -7.25
C GLY A 301 -10.36 8.46 -7.03
N ASP A 302 -10.54 8.80 -5.76
CA ASP A 302 -10.95 10.13 -5.32
C ASP A 302 -10.09 10.50 -4.10
N ILE A 303 -9.67 11.75 -4.03
CA ILE A 303 -8.77 12.24 -2.99
C ILE A 303 -9.55 13.18 -2.07
N PRO A 304 -9.57 12.95 -0.74
CA PRO A 304 -10.14 13.91 0.18
C PRO A 304 -9.28 15.20 0.16
N MET A 305 -9.85 16.32 -0.28
CA MET A 305 -9.16 17.61 -0.29
C MET A 305 -9.05 18.24 1.11
N TYR A 306 -9.78 17.70 2.08
CA TYR A 306 -9.81 18.16 3.45
C TYR A 306 -9.65 16.99 4.40
N VAL A 307 -9.13 17.28 5.58
CA VAL A 307 -9.15 16.40 6.74
C VAL A 307 -9.87 17.12 7.88
N SER A 308 -10.31 16.36 8.88
CA SER A 308 -10.80 16.95 10.11
C SER A 308 -9.69 17.75 10.80
N ASP A 309 -10.05 18.83 11.49
CA ASP A 309 -9.12 19.46 12.44
C ASP A 309 -8.73 18.48 13.57
N ASP A 310 -9.60 17.51 13.86
CA ASP A 310 -9.35 16.36 14.75
C ASP A 310 -8.87 15.16 13.92
N SER A 311 -7.68 15.28 13.33
CA SER A 311 -7.06 14.28 12.46
C SER A 311 -5.61 14.04 12.83
N ALA A 312 -5.07 12.91 12.43
CA ALA A 312 -3.66 12.56 12.54
C ALA A 312 -2.78 13.58 11.81
N ASP A 313 -3.22 14.00 10.62
CA ASP A 313 -2.50 14.94 9.77
C ASP A 313 -2.36 16.31 10.43
N ALA A 314 -3.48 16.88 10.91
CA ALA A 314 -3.46 18.17 11.62
C ALA A 314 -2.78 18.11 12.99
N TRP A 315 -2.72 16.93 13.62
CA TRP A 315 -2.05 16.71 14.91
C TRP A 315 -0.54 16.58 14.75
N SER A 316 -0.10 15.87 13.71
CA SER A 316 1.32 15.59 13.52
C SER A 316 2.05 16.66 12.72
N GLU A 317 1.36 17.33 11.79
CA GLU A 317 1.94 18.33 10.87
C GLU A 317 1.07 19.61 10.82
N PRO A 318 0.84 20.28 11.96
CA PRO A 318 -0.04 21.44 12.03
C PRO A 318 0.41 22.61 11.15
N GLU A 319 1.71 22.69 10.81
CA GLU A 319 2.28 23.70 9.91
C GLU A 319 1.76 23.61 8.47
N ASN A 320 1.24 22.48 8.06
CA ASN A 320 0.64 22.30 6.74
C ASN A 320 -0.80 22.82 6.65
N PHE A 321 -1.36 23.30 7.77
CA PHE A 321 -2.75 23.74 7.88
C PHE A 321 -2.85 25.16 8.40
N TRP A 322 -3.84 25.89 7.91
CA TRP A 322 -4.20 27.19 8.46
C TRP A 322 -5.10 27.01 9.68
N LEU A 323 -4.48 26.70 10.78
CA LEU A 323 -5.19 26.53 12.06
C LEU A 323 -5.29 27.88 12.80
N SER A 324 -6.40 28.08 13.54
CA SER A 324 -6.52 29.21 14.48
C SER A 324 -5.55 29.05 15.64
N ASP A 325 -5.44 30.11 16.47
CA ASP A 325 -4.62 30.08 17.71
C ASP A 325 -5.04 28.97 18.68
N THR A 326 -6.27 28.46 18.55
CA THR A 326 -6.79 27.33 19.31
C THR A 326 -6.55 25.97 18.64
N GLY A 327 -5.87 25.95 17.49
CA GLY A 327 -5.57 24.72 16.75
C GLY A 327 -6.75 24.18 15.94
N LYS A 328 -7.80 25.00 15.72
CA LYS A 328 -8.98 24.66 14.92
C LYS A 328 -8.94 25.31 13.55
#